data_5d8efbf0a1ebb031c92c0bd6f2d26112
#
_entry.id   5d8efbf0a1ebb031c92c0bd6f2d26112
#
_cell.length_a   1.000
_cell.length_b   1.000
_cell.length_c   1.000
_cell.angle_alpha   90.00
_cell.angle_beta   90.00
_cell.angle_gamma   90.00
#
_symmetry.space_group_name_H-M   'P 1'
#
loop_
_entity.id
_entity.type
_entity.pdbx_description
1 polymer ?
#
loop_
_entity_poly.entity_id
_entity_poly.type
_entity_poly.pdbx_seq_one_letter_code
_entity_poly.pdbx_strand_id
1 'polypeptide(L)'
;MPKALSEQETEAFRARLCEAAAKIYVDEGPAAVTLRRLAGELGVGTMTPYRYFHNKEDIITAVRTRGLNRFSEALERALESPGDGRARSRAVRDAYIAFARENTATYRLMFEYPESRRDDPAYRQAHERMWRTIAAHVEVMIAEGTVAADADAPIIGHQIWASLHGAVMLEIAGMLPPGYDAASLHTRTVSAVFDAARPVR
;
A
#
# COMPACT_ATOMS: atom_id res chain seq x y z
N MET A 1 -18.10 -37.08 5.50
CA MET A 1 -18.31 -35.65 5.75
C MET A 1 -17.07 -34.90 5.27
N PRO A 2 -17.17 -33.78 4.52
CA PRO A 2 -15.99 -32.97 4.20
C PRO A 2 -15.35 -32.49 5.49
N LYS A 3 -14.04 -32.65 5.61
CA LYS A 3 -13.24 -32.16 6.75
C LYS A 3 -13.41 -30.64 6.84
N ALA A 4 -13.73 -30.12 8.03
CA ALA A 4 -13.72 -28.67 8.24
C ALA A 4 -12.29 -28.16 7.97
N LEU A 5 -12.18 -27.08 7.17
CA LEU A 5 -10.89 -26.45 6.91
C LEU A 5 -10.33 -25.88 8.21
N SER A 6 -9.02 -25.97 8.41
CA SER A 6 -8.34 -25.29 9.50
C SER A 6 -8.42 -23.77 9.30
N GLU A 7 -8.18 -22.99 10.36
CA GLU A 7 -8.10 -21.52 10.26
C GLU A 7 -7.04 -21.09 9.23
N GLN A 8 -5.90 -21.79 9.21
CA GLN A 8 -4.81 -21.53 8.27
C GLN A 8 -5.21 -21.80 6.81
N GLU A 9 -5.92 -22.91 6.54
CA GLU A 9 -6.44 -23.23 5.20
C GLU A 9 -7.51 -22.21 4.77
N THR A 10 -8.34 -21.77 5.69
CA THR A 10 -9.36 -20.74 5.47
C THR A 10 -8.71 -19.41 5.08
N GLU A 11 -7.69 -18.97 5.84
CA GLU A 11 -6.99 -17.71 5.56
C GLU A 11 -6.18 -17.78 4.27
N ALA A 12 -5.52 -18.91 3.99
CA ALA A 12 -4.83 -19.12 2.72
C ALA A 12 -5.78 -19.04 1.52
N PHE A 13 -6.99 -19.57 1.66
CA PHE A 13 -7.98 -19.48 0.58
C PHE A 13 -8.57 -18.07 0.44
N ARG A 14 -8.79 -17.35 1.55
CA ARG A 14 -9.15 -15.93 1.52
C ARG A 14 -8.09 -15.09 0.81
N ALA A 15 -6.80 -15.37 1.06
CA ALA A 15 -5.69 -14.72 0.38
C ALA A 15 -5.76 -14.91 -1.15
N ARG A 16 -5.96 -16.14 -1.61
CA ARG A 16 -6.10 -16.46 -3.03
C ARG A 16 -7.29 -15.74 -3.68
N LEU A 17 -8.42 -15.65 -2.99
CA LEU A 17 -9.59 -14.88 -3.45
C LEU A 17 -9.26 -13.40 -3.60
N CYS A 18 -8.53 -12.81 -2.64
CA CYS A 18 -8.10 -11.42 -2.70
C CYS A 18 -7.14 -11.16 -3.86
N GLU A 19 -6.18 -12.05 -4.10
CA GLU A 19 -5.23 -11.94 -5.23
C GLU A 19 -5.94 -12.01 -6.57
N ALA A 20 -6.86 -12.97 -6.73
CA ALA A 20 -7.69 -13.08 -7.93
C ALA A 20 -8.58 -11.83 -8.13
N ALA A 21 -9.15 -11.27 -7.06
CA ALA A 21 -9.96 -10.06 -7.14
C ALA A 21 -9.12 -8.85 -7.59
N ALA A 22 -7.91 -8.68 -7.06
CA ALA A 22 -7.01 -7.61 -7.46
C ALA A 22 -6.61 -7.73 -8.95
N LYS A 23 -6.31 -8.95 -9.41
CA LYS A 23 -5.99 -9.21 -10.81
C LYS A 23 -7.16 -8.87 -11.73
N ILE A 24 -8.37 -9.40 -11.45
CA ILE A 24 -9.58 -9.12 -12.25
C ILE A 24 -9.88 -7.61 -12.27
N TYR A 25 -9.67 -6.91 -11.16
CA TYR A 25 -9.84 -5.46 -11.10
C TYR A 25 -8.98 -4.71 -12.12
N VAL A 26 -7.72 -5.09 -12.25
CA VAL A 26 -6.78 -4.43 -13.17
C VAL A 26 -7.04 -4.84 -14.61
N ASP A 27 -7.28 -6.12 -14.86
CA ASP A 27 -7.40 -6.67 -16.21
C ASP A 27 -8.76 -6.36 -16.87
N GLU A 28 -9.85 -6.40 -16.09
CA GLU A 28 -11.22 -6.36 -16.59
C GLU A 28 -12.02 -5.17 -16.00
N GLY A 29 -11.45 -4.44 -15.06
CA GLY A 29 -12.10 -3.30 -14.38
C GLY A 29 -12.96 -3.68 -13.17
N PRO A 30 -13.44 -2.66 -12.42
CA PRO A 30 -14.16 -2.88 -11.17
C PRO A 30 -15.49 -3.63 -11.33
N ALA A 31 -16.16 -3.50 -12.47
CA ALA A 31 -17.45 -4.18 -12.71
C ALA A 31 -17.31 -5.71 -12.81
N ALA A 32 -16.17 -6.20 -13.28
CA ALA A 32 -15.89 -7.62 -13.44
C ALA A 32 -15.59 -8.34 -12.11
N VAL A 33 -15.24 -7.63 -11.05
CA VAL A 33 -15.01 -8.22 -9.73
C VAL A 33 -16.34 -8.66 -9.13
N THR A 34 -16.65 -9.95 -9.28
CA THR A 34 -17.82 -10.60 -8.70
C THR A 34 -17.42 -11.94 -8.07
N LEU A 35 -18.12 -12.37 -7.02
CA LEU A 35 -17.83 -13.66 -6.38
C LEU A 35 -17.97 -14.83 -7.36
N ARG A 36 -18.89 -14.74 -8.32
CA ARG A 36 -19.04 -15.74 -9.39
C ARG A 36 -17.84 -15.77 -10.34
N ARG A 37 -17.32 -14.59 -10.74
CA ARG A 37 -16.13 -14.50 -11.60
C ARG A 37 -14.90 -15.06 -10.89
N LEU A 38 -14.76 -14.78 -9.58
CA LEU A 38 -13.72 -15.32 -8.73
C LEU A 38 -13.77 -16.85 -8.61
N ALA A 39 -14.96 -17.43 -8.47
CA ALA A 39 -15.12 -18.88 -8.48
C ALA A 39 -14.59 -19.52 -9.77
N GLY A 40 -14.91 -18.91 -10.92
CA GLY A 40 -14.39 -19.34 -12.22
C GLY A 40 -12.87 -19.20 -12.34
N GLU A 41 -12.30 -18.09 -11.89
CA GLU A 41 -10.85 -17.83 -11.91
C GLU A 41 -10.06 -18.85 -11.08
N LEU A 42 -10.62 -19.24 -9.93
CA LEU A 42 -9.96 -20.21 -9.04
C LEU A 42 -10.34 -21.68 -9.33
N GLY A 43 -11.20 -21.93 -10.32
CA GLY A 43 -11.63 -23.28 -10.66
C GLY A 43 -12.43 -23.98 -9.54
N VAL A 44 -13.21 -23.22 -8.76
CA VAL A 44 -14.00 -23.76 -7.64
C VAL A 44 -15.50 -23.61 -7.90
N GLY A 45 -16.30 -24.32 -7.12
CA GLY A 45 -17.76 -24.22 -7.21
C GLY A 45 -18.24 -22.78 -6.95
N THR A 46 -19.28 -22.35 -7.70
CA THR A 46 -19.80 -20.97 -7.70
C THR A 46 -20.19 -20.47 -6.31
N MET A 47 -20.57 -21.35 -5.40
CA MET A 47 -20.94 -21.02 -4.01
C MET A 47 -19.75 -20.96 -3.05
N THR A 48 -18.56 -21.41 -3.49
CA THR A 48 -17.39 -21.45 -2.60
C THR A 48 -16.96 -20.07 -2.10
N PRO A 49 -16.83 -19.01 -2.93
CA PRO A 49 -16.44 -17.68 -2.45
C PRO A 49 -17.44 -17.08 -1.45
N TYR A 50 -18.74 -17.41 -1.58
CA TYR A 50 -19.79 -16.90 -0.67
C TYR A 50 -19.65 -17.42 0.78
N ARG A 51 -18.83 -18.44 1.01
CA ARG A 51 -18.49 -18.90 2.38
C ARG A 51 -17.49 -17.98 3.07
N TYR A 52 -16.80 -17.11 2.31
CA TYR A 52 -15.72 -16.24 2.78
C TYR A 52 -16.08 -14.76 2.69
N PHE A 53 -16.91 -14.38 1.73
CA PHE A 53 -17.30 -12.99 1.48
C PHE A 53 -18.78 -12.94 1.10
N HIS A 54 -19.52 -11.99 1.67
CA HIS A 54 -20.95 -11.87 1.40
C HIS A 54 -21.25 -11.18 0.06
N ASN A 55 -20.38 -10.23 -0.32
CA ASN A 55 -20.55 -9.42 -1.51
C ASN A 55 -19.20 -8.93 -2.06
N LYS A 56 -19.27 -8.16 -3.15
CA LYS A 56 -18.09 -7.55 -3.79
C LYS A 56 -17.35 -6.59 -2.86
N GLU A 57 -18.07 -5.78 -2.13
CA GLU A 57 -17.48 -4.78 -1.24
C GLU A 57 -16.68 -5.42 -0.12
N ASP A 58 -17.14 -6.56 0.41
CA ASP A 58 -16.42 -7.32 1.44
C ASP A 58 -15.06 -7.79 0.92
N ILE A 59 -14.99 -8.35 -0.29
CA ILE A 59 -13.72 -8.81 -0.85
C ILE A 59 -12.80 -7.64 -1.20
N ILE A 60 -13.32 -6.54 -1.75
CA ILE A 60 -12.53 -5.35 -2.03
C ILE A 60 -11.96 -4.75 -0.75
N THR A 61 -12.76 -4.65 0.30
CA THR A 61 -12.30 -4.20 1.63
C THR A 61 -11.20 -5.12 2.15
N ALA A 62 -11.36 -6.44 2.04
CA ALA A 62 -10.34 -7.40 2.46
C ALA A 62 -9.04 -7.27 1.64
N VAL A 63 -9.12 -7.11 0.31
CA VAL A 63 -7.94 -6.85 -0.55
C VAL A 63 -7.19 -5.61 -0.08
N ARG A 64 -7.91 -4.51 0.16
CA ARG A 64 -7.32 -3.25 0.61
C ARG A 64 -6.70 -3.37 1.99
N THR A 65 -7.39 -3.97 2.95
CA THR A 65 -6.89 -4.20 4.31
C THR A 65 -5.59 -5.01 4.30
N ARG A 66 -5.56 -6.11 3.56
CA ARG A 66 -4.34 -6.94 3.41
C ARG A 66 -3.22 -6.17 2.70
N GLY A 67 -3.57 -5.44 1.65
CA GLY A 67 -2.62 -4.60 0.93
C GLY A 67 -1.98 -3.54 1.83
N LEU A 68 -2.79 -2.80 2.58
CA LEU A 68 -2.33 -1.78 3.52
C LEU A 68 -1.43 -2.36 4.62
N ASN A 69 -1.78 -3.52 5.19
CA ASN A 69 -0.95 -4.17 6.19
C ASN A 69 0.40 -4.61 5.64
N ARG A 70 0.43 -5.32 4.49
CA ARG A 70 1.67 -5.75 3.83
C ARG A 70 2.54 -4.58 3.41
N PHE A 71 1.91 -3.51 2.94
CA PHE A 71 2.58 -2.26 2.60
C PHE A 71 3.24 -1.64 3.84
N SER A 72 2.49 -1.45 4.93
CA SER A 72 3.04 -0.92 6.18
C SER A 72 4.20 -1.78 6.71
N GLU A 73 4.04 -3.11 6.73
CA GLU A 73 5.11 -4.04 7.13
C GLU A 73 6.39 -3.90 6.29
N ALA A 74 6.26 -3.66 4.99
CA ALA A 74 7.41 -3.46 4.12
C ALA A 74 8.16 -2.16 4.46
N LEU A 75 7.42 -1.07 4.71
CA LEU A 75 8.01 0.22 5.07
C LEU A 75 8.59 0.20 6.49
N GLU A 76 7.93 -0.44 7.45
CA GLU A 76 8.40 -0.58 8.83
C GLU A 76 9.73 -1.35 8.87
N ARG A 77 9.84 -2.47 8.15
CA ARG A 77 11.12 -3.20 8.01
C ARG A 77 12.22 -2.35 7.36
N ALA A 78 11.87 -1.54 6.37
CA ALA A 78 12.84 -0.64 5.73
C ALA A 78 13.31 0.46 6.69
N LEU A 79 12.46 0.94 7.59
CA LEU A 79 12.81 1.94 8.60
C LEU A 79 13.80 1.39 9.64
N GLU A 80 13.84 0.08 9.88
CA GLU A 80 14.81 -0.60 10.75
C GLU A 80 16.19 -0.76 10.10
N SER A 81 16.35 -0.37 8.83
CA SER A 81 17.64 -0.47 8.12
C SER A 81 18.74 0.33 8.83
N PRO A 82 20.01 -0.14 8.76
CA PRO A 82 21.13 0.58 9.37
C PRO A 82 21.37 1.93 8.69
N GLY A 83 21.88 2.89 9.47
CA GLY A 83 22.24 4.22 8.98
C GLY A 83 21.49 5.35 9.69
N ASP A 84 21.70 6.56 9.21
CA ASP A 84 21.03 7.77 9.68
C ASP A 84 19.59 7.89 9.13
N GLY A 85 18.82 8.86 9.61
CA GLY A 85 17.43 9.07 9.18
C GLY A 85 17.28 9.29 7.67
N ARG A 86 18.28 9.90 7.01
CA ARG A 86 18.30 10.04 5.55
C ARG A 86 18.49 8.71 4.83
N ALA A 87 19.34 7.83 5.35
CA ALA A 87 19.55 6.48 4.82
C ALA A 87 18.25 5.65 4.98
N ARG A 88 17.63 5.70 6.16
CA ARG A 88 16.35 5.05 6.45
C ARG A 88 15.22 5.58 5.57
N SER A 89 15.14 6.92 5.37
CA SER A 89 14.16 7.53 4.45
C SER A 89 14.33 7.03 3.00
N ARG A 90 15.58 6.84 2.53
CA ARG A 90 15.82 6.22 1.22
C ARG A 90 15.38 4.75 1.17
N ALA A 91 15.67 3.98 2.21
CA ALA A 91 15.25 2.58 2.31
C ALA A 91 13.71 2.45 2.28
N VAL A 92 13.00 3.32 3.00
CA VAL A 92 11.52 3.39 3.00
C VAL A 92 11.00 3.73 1.60
N ARG A 93 11.59 4.70 0.89
CA ARG A 93 11.25 5.00 -0.50
C ARG A 93 11.42 3.78 -1.41
N ASP A 94 12.56 3.10 -1.29
CA ASP A 94 12.87 1.96 -2.15
C ASP A 94 11.94 0.78 -1.89
N ALA A 95 11.60 0.52 -0.62
CA ALA A 95 10.60 -0.46 -0.24
C ALA A 95 9.19 -0.12 -0.76
N TYR A 96 8.83 1.16 -0.74
CA TYR A 96 7.58 1.65 -1.31
C TYR A 96 7.48 1.33 -2.81
N ILE A 97 8.51 1.71 -3.57
CA ILE A 97 8.56 1.51 -5.03
C ILE A 97 8.55 0.00 -5.35
N ALA A 98 9.34 -0.80 -4.62
CA ALA A 98 9.37 -2.24 -4.77
C ALA A 98 7.99 -2.86 -4.55
N PHE A 99 7.31 -2.49 -3.45
CA PHE A 99 5.96 -2.97 -3.17
C PHE A 99 4.98 -2.65 -4.30
N ALA A 100 4.98 -1.42 -4.80
CA ALA A 100 4.08 -0.99 -5.86
C ALA A 100 4.32 -1.74 -7.18
N ARG A 101 5.58 -1.99 -7.54
CA ARG A 101 5.97 -2.75 -8.75
C ARG A 101 5.63 -4.23 -8.64
N GLU A 102 5.94 -4.85 -7.51
CA GLU A 102 5.70 -6.28 -7.26
C GLU A 102 4.22 -6.61 -7.04
N ASN A 103 3.43 -5.65 -6.55
CA ASN A 103 2.03 -5.83 -6.20
C ASN A 103 1.12 -4.83 -6.91
N THR A 104 1.40 -4.50 -8.19
CA THR A 104 0.73 -3.42 -8.94
C THR A 104 -0.79 -3.52 -8.88
N ALA A 105 -1.36 -4.71 -9.05
CA ALA A 105 -2.81 -4.91 -9.00
C ALA A 105 -3.41 -4.56 -7.63
N THR A 106 -2.78 -5.04 -6.56
CA THR A 106 -3.21 -4.73 -5.18
C THR A 106 -3.00 -3.24 -4.88
N TYR A 107 -1.85 -2.67 -5.29
CA TYR A 107 -1.52 -1.27 -5.09
C TYR A 107 -2.54 -0.34 -5.77
N ARG A 108 -2.91 -0.60 -7.02
CA ARG A 108 -3.94 0.15 -7.72
C ARG A 108 -5.28 0.06 -7.01
N LEU A 109 -5.71 -1.15 -6.63
CA LEU A 109 -6.98 -1.33 -5.92
C LEU A 109 -6.98 -0.65 -4.54
N MET A 110 -5.84 -0.61 -3.84
CA MET A 110 -5.72 0.10 -2.55
C MET A 110 -6.04 1.60 -2.68
N PHE A 111 -5.59 2.25 -3.74
CA PHE A 111 -5.61 3.72 -3.87
C PHE A 111 -6.58 4.26 -4.92
N GLU A 112 -6.92 3.50 -5.96
CA GLU A 112 -7.80 3.96 -7.03
C GLU A 112 -9.29 3.66 -6.78
N TYR A 113 -9.62 2.68 -5.92
CA TYR A 113 -11.02 2.32 -5.71
C TYR A 113 -11.72 3.34 -4.80
N PRO A 114 -12.72 4.09 -5.31
CA PRO A 114 -13.30 5.24 -4.59
C PRO A 114 -14.22 4.83 -3.44
N GLU A 115 -14.85 3.67 -3.57
CA GLU A 115 -15.78 3.16 -2.57
C GLU A 115 -15.06 2.23 -1.60
N SER A 116 -15.20 2.47 -0.31
CA SER A 116 -14.71 1.57 0.72
C SER A 116 -15.63 1.59 1.91
N ARG A 117 -15.82 0.43 2.54
CA ARG A 117 -16.39 0.34 3.88
C ARG A 117 -15.41 0.95 4.90
N ARG A 118 -15.39 2.29 4.96
CA ARG A 118 -14.57 3.04 5.92
C ARG A 118 -14.97 2.76 7.39
N ASP A 119 -16.13 2.19 7.58
CA ASP A 119 -16.68 1.72 8.85
C ASP A 119 -16.17 0.33 9.27
N ASP A 120 -15.54 -0.44 8.36
CA ASP A 120 -14.92 -1.73 8.70
C ASP A 120 -13.74 -1.51 9.67
N PRO A 121 -13.78 -2.12 10.89
CA PRO A 121 -12.76 -1.88 11.91
C PRO A 121 -11.35 -2.31 11.48
N ALA A 122 -11.21 -3.43 10.77
CA ALA A 122 -9.92 -3.95 10.33
C ALA A 122 -9.32 -3.06 9.23
N TYR A 123 -10.15 -2.58 8.30
CA TYR A 123 -9.73 -1.62 7.29
C TYR A 123 -9.27 -0.29 7.91
N ARG A 124 -10.04 0.24 8.86
CA ARG A 124 -9.70 1.48 9.55
C ARG A 124 -8.37 1.35 10.29
N GLN A 125 -8.16 0.26 11.03
CA GLN A 125 -6.90 0.00 11.73
C GLN A 125 -5.71 -0.09 10.76
N ALA A 126 -5.85 -0.80 9.64
CA ALA A 126 -4.81 -0.91 8.62
C ALA A 126 -4.49 0.46 7.99
N HIS A 127 -5.51 1.26 7.74
CA HIS A 127 -5.38 2.61 7.18
C HIS A 127 -4.67 3.57 8.15
N GLU A 128 -5.03 3.55 9.44
CA GLU A 128 -4.36 4.33 10.48
C GLU A 128 -2.91 3.90 10.69
N ARG A 129 -2.61 2.58 10.60
CA ARG A 129 -1.25 2.07 10.63
C ARG A 129 -0.44 2.63 9.46
N MET A 130 -0.97 2.58 8.24
CA MET A 130 -0.32 3.14 7.06
C MET A 130 0.03 4.62 7.25
N TRP A 131 -0.87 5.43 7.77
CA TRP A 131 -0.61 6.86 8.02
C TRP A 131 0.54 7.08 9.00
N ARG A 132 0.58 6.34 10.10
CA ARG A 132 1.68 6.40 11.07
C ARG A 132 3.00 5.97 10.44
N THR A 133 2.98 4.88 9.69
CA THR A 133 4.18 4.35 9.01
C THR A 133 4.76 5.36 8.00
N ILE A 134 3.90 6.09 7.26
CA ILE A 134 4.33 7.14 6.34
C ILE A 134 5.04 8.30 7.07
N ALA A 135 4.62 8.67 8.26
CA ALA A 135 5.24 9.74 9.05
C ALA A 135 6.52 9.30 9.79
N ALA A 136 6.65 8.04 10.12
CA ALA A 136 7.66 7.53 11.05
C ALA A 136 9.13 7.84 10.66
N HIS A 137 9.46 7.83 9.34
CA HIS A 137 10.82 8.19 8.91
C HIS A 137 11.15 9.67 9.11
N VAL A 138 10.15 10.55 9.11
CA VAL A 138 10.32 11.98 9.42
C VAL A 138 10.52 12.16 10.91
N GLU A 139 9.78 11.41 11.75
CA GLU A 139 9.97 11.42 13.22
C GLU A 139 11.39 11.03 13.61
N VAL A 140 11.98 10.02 12.95
CA VAL A 140 13.38 9.65 13.13
C VAL A 140 14.31 10.82 12.81
N MET A 141 14.06 11.54 11.70
CA MET A 141 14.91 12.68 11.30
C MET A 141 14.76 13.88 12.23
N ILE A 142 13.61 14.09 12.83
CA ILE A 142 13.38 15.08 13.89
C ILE A 142 14.20 14.69 15.13
N ALA A 143 14.11 13.43 15.57
CA ALA A 143 14.84 12.93 16.73
C ALA A 143 16.37 13.02 16.57
N GLU A 144 16.88 12.89 15.34
CA GLU A 144 18.31 13.06 15.00
C GLU A 144 18.71 14.53 14.77
N GLY A 145 17.79 15.49 14.85
CA GLY A 145 18.06 16.90 14.61
C GLY A 145 18.34 17.27 13.15
N THR A 146 18.00 16.40 12.20
CA THR A 146 18.16 16.63 10.76
C THR A 146 16.99 17.46 10.20
N VAL A 147 15.83 17.34 10.83
CA VAL A 147 14.60 18.11 10.61
C VAL A 147 14.32 18.91 11.89
N ALA A 148 13.72 20.09 11.76
CA ALA A 148 13.41 20.96 12.88
C ALA A 148 12.53 20.26 13.92
N ALA A 149 12.80 20.52 15.22
CA ALA A 149 12.12 19.85 16.33
C ALA A 149 10.61 20.17 16.42
N ASP A 150 10.18 21.30 15.86
CA ASP A 150 8.81 21.78 15.79
C ASP A 150 8.13 21.44 14.46
N ALA A 151 8.77 20.66 13.59
CA ALA A 151 8.21 20.25 12.31
C ALA A 151 7.04 19.28 12.48
N ASP A 152 6.01 19.45 11.67
CA ASP A 152 4.85 18.56 11.63
C ASP A 152 5.17 17.31 10.80
N ALA A 153 5.61 16.24 11.49
CA ALA A 153 6.00 14.98 10.84
C ALA A 153 4.87 14.37 9.98
N PRO A 154 3.61 14.31 10.42
CA PRO A 154 2.49 13.91 9.59
C PRO A 154 2.38 14.70 8.28
N ILE A 155 2.44 16.02 8.31
CA ILE A 155 2.33 16.85 7.11
C ILE A 155 3.50 16.61 6.15
N ILE A 156 4.74 16.60 6.67
CA ILE A 156 5.94 16.35 5.86
C ILE A 156 5.88 14.94 5.25
N GLY A 157 5.53 13.94 6.05
CA GLY A 157 5.37 12.57 5.58
C GLY A 157 4.34 12.46 4.44
N HIS A 158 3.22 13.19 4.54
CA HIS A 158 2.19 13.22 3.49
C HIS A 158 2.65 13.96 2.22
N GLN A 159 3.41 15.04 2.33
CA GLN A 159 3.99 15.73 1.17
C GLN A 159 4.95 14.80 0.41
N ILE A 160 5.80 14.09 1.14
CA ILE A 160 6.73 13.10 0.59
C ILE A 160 5.95 11.96 -0.07
N TRP A 161 4.95 11.43 0.62
CA TRP A 161 4.10 10.36 0.10
C TRP A 161 3.34 10.79 -1.15
N ALA A 162 2.73 11.96 -1.18
CA ALA A 162 1.99 12.45 -2.35
C ALA A 162 2.89 12.56 -3.59
N SER A 163 4.13 13.03 -3.42
CA SER A 163 5.13 13.07 -4.50
C SER A 163 5.51 11.68 -4.98
N LEU A 164 5.76 10.74 -4.07
CA LEU A 164 6.17 9.37 -4.41
C LEU A 164 5.02 8.59 -5.05
N HIS A 165 3.82 8.71 -4.48
CA HIS A 165 2.62 8.09 -5.01
C HIS A 165 2.33 8.56 -6.45
N GLY A 166 2.39 9.88 -6.69
CA GLY A 166 2.21 10.44 -8.02
C GLY A 166 3.26 9.92 -9.02
N ALA A 167 4.53 9.88 -8.62
CA ALA A 167 5.61 9.35 -9.46
C ALA A 167 5.42 7.87 -9.81
N VAL A 168 5.05 7.05 -8.82
CA VAL A 168 4.76 5.61 -9.01
C VAL A 168 3.55 5.40 -9.90
N MET A 169 2.48 6.17 -9.72
CA MET A 169 1.28 6.06 -10.58
C MET A 169 1.58 6.43 -12.04
N LEU A 170 2.38 7.48 -12.27
CA LEU A 170 2.86 7.85 -13.61
C LEU A 170 3.74 6.75 -14.23
N GLU A 171 4.60 6.11 -13.43
CA GLU A 171 5.43 4.99 -13.87
C GLU A 171 4.57 3.78 -14.26
N ILE A 172 3.63 3.37 -13.42
CA ILE A 172 2.68 2.27 -13.68
C ILE A 172 1.86 2.53 -14.95
N ALA A 173 1.47 3.79 -15.17
CA ALA A 173 0.72 4.20 -16.36
C ALA A 173 1.58 4.33 -17.63
N GLY A 174 2.92 4.18 -17.54
CA GLY A 174 3.83 4.37 -18.67
C GLY A 174 3.92 5.83 -19.14
N MET A 175 3.64 6.78 -18.26
CA MET A 175 3.58 8.23 -18.58
C MET A 175 4.85 9.01 -18.20
N LEU A 176 5.87 8.34 -17.67
CA LEU A 176 7.16 8.99 -17.40
C LEU A 176 7.95 9.17 -18.70
N PRO A 177 8.69 10.28 -18.84
CA PRO A 177 9.60 10.47 -19.97
C PRO A 177 10.69 9.40 -20.02
N PRO A 178 11.23 9.07 -21.19
CA PRO A 178 12.34 8.12 -21.32
C PRO A 178 13.53 8.51 -20.42
N GLY A 179 14.07 7.52 -19.69
CA GLY A 179 15.22 7.70 -18.80
C GLY A 179 14.85 8.20 -17.38
N TYR A 180 13.57 8.37 -17.09
CA TYR A 180 13.08 8.66 -15.73
C TYR A 180 12.35 7.49 -15.13
N ASP A 181 12.44 7.37 -13.80
CA ASP A 181 11.68 6.43 -12.98
C ASP A 181 11.12 7.13 -11.74
N ALA A 182 10.28 6.44 -10.98
CA ALA A 182 9.66 7.00 -9.79
C ALA A 182 10.71 7.44 -8.75
N ALA A 183 11.82 6.72 -8.60
CA ALA A 183 12.86 7.05 -7.63
C ALA A 183 13.59 8.35 -7.98
N SER A 184 13.98 8.53 -9.24
CA SER A 184 14.70 9.73 -9.70
C SER A 184 13.82 10.99 -9.64
N LEU A 185 12.55 10.87 -10.01
CA LEU A 185 11.59 11.99 -9.96
C LEU A 185 11.33 12.40 -8.49
N HIS A 186 11.10 11.43 -7.62
CA HIS A 186 10.83 11.67 -6.20
C HIS A 186 12.03 12.27 -5.45
N THR A 187 13.26 11.81 -5.73
CA THR A 187 14.46 12.27 -5.02
C THR A 187 14.62 13.79 -5.04
N ARG A 188 14.34 14.45 -6.16
CA ARG A 188 14.44 15.90 -6.30
C ARG A 188 13.40 16.63 -5.44
N THR A 189 12.16 16.14 -5.43
CA THR A 189 11.07 16.71 -4.63
C THR A 189 11.34 16.56 -3.13
N VAL A 190 11.76 15.40 -2.69
CA VAL A 190 12.07 15.11 -1.28
C VAL A 190 13.22 15.97 -0.76
N SER A 191 14.26 16.19 -1.56
CA SER A 191 15.35 17.10 -1.17
C SER A 191 14.82 18.49 -0.86
N ALA A 192 13.95 19.05 -1.70
CA ALA A 192 13.37 20.36 -1.47
C ALA A 192 12.49 20.42 -0.21
N VAL A 193 11.69 19.38 0.05
CA VAL A 193 10.85 19.28 1.26
C VAL A 193 11.71 19.27 2.53
N PHE A 194 12.76 18.44 2.56
CA PHE A 194 13.65 18.39 3.72
C PHE A 194 14.51 19.65 3.88
N ASP A 195 14.92 20.29 2.78
CA ASP A 195 15.64 21.57 2.85
C ASP A 195 14.79 22.68 3.46
N ALA A 196 13.48 22.71 3.15
CA ALA A 196 12.53 23.64 3.75
C ALA A 196 12.25 23.37 5.24
N ALA A 197 12.41 22.13 5.68
CA ALA A 197 12.17 21.71 7.07
C ALA A 197 13.44 21.66 7.93
N ARG A 198 14.58 22.22 7.47
CA ARG A 198 15.83 22.28 8.25
C ARG A 198 15.69 23.17 9.47
N PRO A 199 16.39 22.85 10.58
CA PRO A 199 16.51 23.77 11.71
C PRO A 199 17.07 25.13 11.26
N VAL A 200 16.46 26.20 11.72
CA VAL A 200 17.01 27.56 11.56
C VAL A 200 18.30 27.64 12.41
N ARG A 201 19.41 28.03 11.81
CA ARG A 201 20.71 28.20 12.50
C ARG A 201 20.73 29.45 13.37
#